data_939bb6eb0df76f230a64125afa4889f7
#
_entry.id   939bb6eb0df76f230a64125afa4889f7
#
_cell.length_a   1.000
_cell.length_b   1.000
_cell.length_c   1.000
_cell.angle_alpha   90.00
_cell.angle_beta   90.00
_cell.angle_gamma   90.00
#
_symmetry.space_group_name_H-M   'P 1'
#
loop_
_entity.id
_entity.type
_entity.pdbx_description
1 polymer ?
#
loop_
_entity_poly.entity_id
_entity_poly.type
_entity_poly.pdbx_seq_one_letter_code
_entity_poly.pdbx_strand_id
1 'polypeptide(L)'
;AEGVRYAVVPCKDSQGYIYYQSSVAAAQTNISATTFDAAAVGALKEAGITPVASICAFRDPQAPYVDRTMAVRYQDTEYFWLDAAADAGGKPWLNPYSQGAANYITALIDEARAMGFEQIWLTGVQFPTIAGRDKANFGDTGGLSMGQRLAQLLEGWQAGGDCWVE
;
A
#
# COMPACT_ATOMS: atom_id res chain seq x y z
N ALA A 1 26.46 -20.82 13.70
CA ALA A 1 25.87 -19.48 13.52
C ALA A 1 24.51 -19.68 12.90
N GLU A 2 23.46 -19.22 13.54
CA GLU A 2 22.14 -19.21 12.92
C GLU A 2 22.16 -18.20 11.75
N GLY A 3 21.96 -18.70 10.53
CA GLY A 3 21.93 -17.88 9.33
C GLY A 3 20.65 -17.03 9.23
N VAL A 4 20.65 -16.05 8.34
CA VAL A 4 19.45 -15.27 7.98
C VAL A 4 18.41 -16.23 7.38
N ARG A 5 17.20 -16.22 7.91
CA ARG A 5 16.09 -17.07 7.44
C ARG A 5 15.06 -16.30 6.61
N TYR A 6 14.91 -15.02 6.87
CA TYR A 6 13.93 -14.15 6.21
C TYR A 6 14.62 -12.88 5.73
N ALA A 7 14.21 -12.39 4.58
CA ALA A 7 14.60 -11.09 4.06
C ALA A 7 13.34 -10.29 3.70
N VAL A 8 13.15 -9.15 4.36
CA VAL A 8 12.08 -8.23 4.02
C VAL A 8 12.53 -7.40 2.82
N VAL A 9 11.81 -7.51 1.72
CA VAL A 9 12.08 -6.81 0.47
C VAL A 9 11.02 -5.73 0.26
N PRO A 10 11.37 -4.45 0.27
CA PRO A 10 10.40 -3.38 0.05
C PRO A 10 9.91 -3.42 -1.40
N CYS A 11 8.62 -3.70 -1.57
CA CYS A 11 7.93 -3.60 -2.86
C CYS A 11 7.29 -2.22 -3.05
N LYS A 12 6.71 -1.66 -1.96
CA LYS A 12 6.14 -0.31 -1.92
C LYS A 12 6.36 0.31 -0.56
N ASP A 13 6.90 1.52 -0.52
CA ASP A 13 7.13 2.26 0.72
C ASP A 13 6.00 3.25 1.08
N SER A 14 6.15 3.92 2.22
CA SER A 14 5.20 4.94 2.71
C SER A 14 5.29 6.29 2.00
N GLN A 15 6.22 6.46 1.06
CA GLN A 15 6.32 7.61 0.18
C GLN A 15 5.67 7.33 -1.19
N GLY A 16 5.10 6.12 -1.38
CA GLY A 16 4.45 5.69 -2.59
C GLY A 16 5.38 5.20 -3.69
N TYR A 17 6.67 5.03 -3.41
CA TYR A 17 7.62 4.48 -4.39
C TYR A 17 7.49 2.96 -4.50
N ILE A 18 7.60 2.48 -5.75
CA ILE A 18 7.55 1.07 -6.13
C ILE A 18 8.96 0.63 -6.51
N TYR A 19 9.43 -0.49 -5.97
CA TYR A 19 10.81 -0.96 -6.12
C TYR A 19 10.97 -2.14 -7.09
N TYR A 20 10.01 -2.32 -7.99
CA TYR A 20 10.04 -3.29 -9.10
C TYR A 20 9.31 -2.70 -10.31
N GLN A 21 9.42 -3.33 -11.48
CA GLN A 21 8.70 -2.92 -12.68
C GLN A 21 7.25 -3.38 -12.60
N SER A 22 6.38 -2.52 -12.07
CA SER A 22 4.95 -2.79 -11.96
C SER A 22 4.24 -2.51 -13.28
N SER A 23 3.21 -3.31 -13.60
CA SER A 23 2.29 -3.07 -14.71
C SER A 23 1.02 -2.30 -14.29
N VAL A 24 0.85 -2.07 -12.99
CA VAL A 24 -0.32 -1.36 -12.44
C VAL A 24 -0.29 0.11 -12.84
N ALA A 25 -1.37 0.60 -13.47
CA ALA A 25 -1.42 1.96 -14.03
C ALA A 25 -1.08 3.05 -12.99
N ALA A 26 -1.62 2.94 -11.77
CA ALA A 26 -1.37 3.91 -10.70
C ALA A 26 0.07 3.87 -10.14
N ALA A 27 0.85 2.84 -10.46
CA ALA A 27 2.24 2.70 -10.03
C ALA A 27 3.25 3.24 -11.04
N GLN A 28 2.87 3.42 -12.31
CA GLN A 28 3.81 3.69 -13.42
C GLN A 28 4.67 4.94 -13.24
N THR A 29 4.13 5.97 -12.60
CA THR A 29 4.85 7.24 -12.37
C THR A 29 5.73 7.23 -11.13
N ASN A 30 5.65 6.18 -10.32
CA ASN A 30 6.24 6.11 -8.99
C ASN A 30 7.27 4.98 -8.84
N ILE A 31 7.68 4.39 -9.97
CA ILE A 31 8.71 3.35 -9.97
C ILE A 31 10.05 4.00 -9.61
N SER A 32 10.72 3.42 -8.63
CA SER A 32 12.05 3.86 -8.19
C SER A 32 13.09 3.72 -9.30
N ALA A 33 14.10 4.57 -9.28
CA ALA A 33 15.25 4.44 -10.18
C ALA A 33 16.05 3.13 -9.94
N THR A 34 15.95 2.57 -8.74
CA THR A 34 16.55 1.26 -8.41
C THR A 34 15.43 0.26 -8.16
N THR A 35 15.39 -0.79 -8.97
CA THR A 35 14.37 -1.86 -8.88
C THR A 35 15.03 -3.22 -8.78
N PHE A 36 14.31 -4.17 -8.20
CA PHE A 36 14.61 -5.59 -8.24
C PHE A 36 13.64 -6.30 -9.22
N ASP A 37 13.92 -7.56 -9.51
CA ASP A 37 13.12 -8.42 -10.37
C ASP A 37 12.85 -9.80 -9.74
N ALA A 38 12.09 -10.64 -10.42
CA ALA A 38 11.80 -11.99 -9.97
C ALA A 38 13.04 -12.87 -9.83
N ALA A 39 14.11 -12.60 -10.60
CA ALA A 39 15.37 -13.36 -10.48
C ALA A 39 16.05 -13.09 -9.13
N ALA A 40 16.00 -11.84 -8.63
CA ALA A 40 16.51 -11.50 -7.31
C ALA A 40 15.73 -12.22 -6.19
N VAL A 41 14.42 -12.32 -6.33
CA VAL A 41 13.56 -13.08 -5.39
C VAL A 41 13.91 -14.57 -5.43
N GLY A 42 14.11 -15.15 -6.61
CA GLY A 42 14.53 -16.53 -6.81
C GLY A 42 15.90 -16.83 -6.15
N ALA A 43 16.85 -15.93 -6.33
CA ALA A 43 18.18 -16.07 -5.73
C ALA A 43 18.16 -16.13 -4.19
N LEU A 44 17.28 -15.36 -3.54
CA LEU A 44 17.07 -15.46 -2.09
C LEU A 44 16.58 -16.86 -1.69
N LYS A 45 15.59 -17.39 -2.41
CA LYS A 45 15.05 -18.74 -2.15
C LYS A 45 16.10 -19.83 -2.35
N GLU A 46 16.89 -19.74 -3.40
CA GLU A 46 17.99 -20.68 -3.68
C GLU A 46 19.06 -20.65 -2.57
N ALA A 47 19.27 -19.49 -1.95
CA ALA A 47 20.14 -19.34 -0.79
C ALA A 47 19.51 -19.83 0.54
N GLY A 48 18.28 -20.39 0.50
CA GLY A 48 17.57 -20.85 1.69
C GLY A 48 16.96 -19.71 2.54
N ILE A 49 16.81 -18.51 1.96
CA ILE A 49 16.23 -17.34 2.62
C ILE A 49 14.80 -17.16 2.11
N THR A 50 13.84 -17.03 3.01
CA THR A 50 12.45 -16.74 2.67
C THR A 50 12.28 -15.25 2.43
N PRO A 51 11.98 -14.82 1.19
CA PRO A 51 11.71 -13.41 0.89
C PRO A 51 10.30 -13.05 1.35
N VAL A 52 10.16 -11.90 2.01
CA VAL A 52 8.89 -11.31 2.47
C VAL A 52 8.70 -9.99 1.76
N ALA A 53 7.64 -9.85 0.96
CA ALA A 53 7.32 -8.59 0.30
C ALA A 53 6.74 -7.60 1.32
N SER A 54 7.33 -6.43 1.46
CA SER A 54 6.78 -5.34 2.27
C SER A 54 6.04 -4.35 1.38
N ILE A 55 4.75 -4.10 1.70
CA ILE A 55 3.88 -3.18 0.97
C ILE A 55 3.19 -2.25 1.97
N CYS A 56 3.46 -0.95 1.87
CA CYS A 56 2.70 0.06 2.60
C CYS A 56 1.38 0.33 1.88
N ALA A 57 0.24 0.10 2.55
CA ALA A 57 -1.07 0.16 1.90
C ALA A 57 -1.53 1.61 1.66
N PHE A 58 -2.11 2.27 2.66
CA PHE A 58 -2.87 3.51 2.45
C PHE A 58 -2.08 4.79 2.68
N ARG A 59 -0.91 4.71 3.28
CA ARG A 59 0.01 5.85 3.36
C ARG A 59 0.79 5.93 2.06
N ASP A 60 0.20 6.63 1.09
CA ASP A 60 0.74 6.79 -0.26
C ASP A 60 0.46 8.20 -0.76
N PRO A 61 1.46 9.07 -0.81
CA PRO A 61 1.27 10.43 -1.29
C PRO A 61 1.34 10.58 -2.82
N GLN A 62 1.62 9.53 -3.57
CA GLN A 62 1.82 9.57 -5.01
C GLN A 62 0.58 9.15 -5.80
N ALA A 63 0.03 7.98 -5.50
CA ALA A 63 -1.10 7.42 -6.22
C ALA A 63 -2.33 8.35 -6.28
N PRO A 64 -2.64 9.19 -5.25
CA PRO A 64 -3.68 10.20 -5.33
C PRO A 64 -3.56 11.19 -6.49
N TYR A 65 -2.34 11.48 -6.94
CA TYR A 65 -2.12 12.38 -8.08
C TYR A 65 -2.32 11.69 -9.44
N VAL A 66 -2.28 10.37 -9.46
CA VAL A 66 -2.58 9.57 -10.67
C VAL A 66 -4.08 9.37 -10.80
N ASP A 67 -4.74 8.98 -9.70
CA ASP A 67 -6.20 8.83 -9.64
C ASP A 67 -6.75 9.45 -8.36
N ARG A 68 -7.36 10.62 -8.52
CA ARG A 68 -7.93 11.40 -7.41
C ARG A 68 -9.07 10.69 -6.69
N THR A 69 -9.74 9.73 -7.34
CA THR A 69 -10.86 8.98 -6.75
C THR A 69 -10.40 8.02 -5.64
N MET A 70 -9.10 7.72 -5.60
CA MET A 70 -8.51 6.90 -4.55
C MET A 70 -8.17 7.67 -3.27
N ALA A 71 -8.24 9.01 -3.29
CA ALA A 71 -7.78 9.86 -2.20
C ALA A 71 -8.83 10.13 -1.12
N VAL A 72 -8.36 10.39 0.09
CA VAL A 72 -9.15 11.09 1.11
C VAL A 72 -9.30 12.55 0.69
N ARG A 73 -10.53 13.08 0.71
CA ARG A 73 -10.82 14.47 0.34
C ARG A 73 -10.90 15.37 1.56
N TYR A 74 -10.69 16.66 1.34
CA TYR A 74 -10.85 17.68 2.38
C TYR A 74 -12.31 18.17 2.35
N GLN A 75 -13.10 17.82 3.35
CA GLN A 75 -14.53 18.17 3.45
C GLN A 75 -15.28 17.86 2.14
N ASP A 76 -16.25 18.67 1.76
CA ASP A 76 -17.03 18.52 0.53
C ASP A 76 -16.40 19.28 -0.65
N THR A 77 -15.08 19.19 -0.76
CA THR A 77 -14.31 19.82 -1.83
C THR A 77 -13.61 18.79 -2.71
N GLU A 78 -13.08 19.25 -3.85
CA GLU A 78 -12.23 18.45 -4.73
C GLU A 78 -10.75 18.42 -4.28
N TYR A 79 -10.40 19.10 -3.18
CA TYR A 79 -9.04 19.11 -2.66
C TYR A 79 -8.74 17.82 -1.87
N PHE A 80 -7.49 17.40 -1.90
CA PHE A 80 -7.02 16.32 -1.04
C PHE A 80 -7.01 16.77 0.41
N TRP A 81 -7.42 15.87 1.31
CA TRP A 81 -7.06 15.98 2.71
C TRP A 81 -5.57 15.69 2.85
N LEU A 82 -4.86 16.52 3.59
CA LEU A 82 -3.43 16.37 3.85
C LEU A 82 -3.20 16.10 5.33
N ASP A 83 -2.19 15.29 5.63
CA ASP A 83 -1.82 14.89 6.99
C ASP A 83 -1.09 15.99 7.79
N ALA A 84 -0.78 17.10 7.16
CA ALA A 84 -0.31 18.34 7.75
C ALA A 84 -0.71 19.52 6.87
N ALA A 85 -0.45 20.75 7.29
CA ALA A 85 -0.65 21.91 6.45
C ALA A 85 0.27 21.84 5.21
N ALA A 86 -0.20 22.35 4.07
CA ALA A 86 0.54 22.25 2.81
C ALA A 86 1.93 22.90 2.87
N ASP A 87 2.06 24.04 3.57
CA ASP A 87 3.31 24.76 3.82
C ASP A 87 4.24 24.02 4.81
N ALA A 88 3.68 23.11 5.61
CA ALA A 88 4.42 22.19 6.48
C ALA A 88 4.73 20.83 5.80
N GLY A 89 4.52 20.72 4.49
CA GLY A 89 4.82 19.52 3.71
C GLY A 89 3.78 18.41 3.84
N GLY A 90 2.55 18.74 4.18
CA GLY A 90 1.44 17.78 4.28
C GLY A 90 1.25 16.94 3.03
N LYS A 91 0.90 15.67 3.22
CA LYS A 91 0.77 14.66 2.17
C LYS A 91 -0.65 14.11 2.09
N PRO A 92 -1.15 13.82 0.88
CA PRO A 92 -2.41 13.11 0.72
C PRO A 92 -2.28 11.63 1.12
N TRP A 93 -3.42 11.00 1.37
CA TRP A 93 -3.52 9.59 1.70
C TRP A 93 -4.51 8.89 0.78
N LEU A 94 -4.28 7.61 0.53
CA LEU A 94 -5.29 6.74 -0.05
C LEU A 94 -6.44 6.52 0.93
N ASN A 95 -7.65 6.45 0.40
CA ASN A 95 -8.86 6.24 1.17
C ASN A 95 -9.18 4.74 1.28
N PRO A 96 -9.15 4.13 2.47
CA PRO A 96 -9.48 2.71 2.60
C PRO A 96 -10.92 2.34 2.17
N TYR A 97 -11.86 3.28 2.16
CA TYR A 97 -13.19 3.02 1.60
C TYR A 97 -13.24 3.07 0.07
N SER A 98 -12.25 3.69 -0.59
CA SER A 98 -12.20 3.71 -2.06
C SER A 98 -11.93 2.31 -2.61
N GLN A 99 -12.83 1.82 -3.46
CA GLN A 99 -12.62 0.56 -4.15
C GLN A 99 -11.43 0.63 -5.10
N GLY A 100 -11.19 1.79 -5.71
CA GLY A 100 -10.01 2.03 -6.55
C GLY A 100 -8.71 1.88 -5.76
N ALA A 101 -8.63 2.45 -4.55
CA ALA A 101 -7.47 2.28 -3.67
C ALA A 101 -7.29 0.82 -3.23
N ALA A 102 -8.37 0.13 -2.86
CA ALA A 102 -8.33 -1.29 -2.52
C ALA A 102 -7.83 -2.14 -3.69
N ASN A 103 -8.34 -1.92 -4.90
CA ASN A 103 -7.93 -2.62 -6.11
C ASN A 103 -6.45 -2.36 -6.44
N TYR A 104 -5.98 -1.13 -6.25
CA TYR A 104 -4.57 -0.77 -6.44
C TYR A 104 -3.65 -1.60 -5.53
N ILE A 105 -3.94 -1.65 -4.23
CA ILE A 105 -3.14 -2.45 -3.29
C ILE A 105 -3.24 -3.94 -3.59
N THR A 106 -4.44 -4.44 -3.92
CA THR A 106 -4.64 -5.85 -4.32
C THR A 106 -3.77 -6.21 -5.52
N ALA A 107 -3.74 -5.36 -6.54
CA ALA A 107 -2.93 -5.60 -7.73
C ALA A 107 -1.42 -5.66 -7.43
N LEU A 108 -0.92 -4.80 -6.52
CA LEU A 108 0.48 -4.86 -6.09
C LEU A 108 0.80 -6.13 -5.29
N ILE A 109 -0.13 -6.60 -4.46
CA ILE A 109 0.00 -7.89 -3.74
C ILE A 109 0.07 -9.04 -4.74
N ASP A 110 -0.79 -9.04 -5.76
CA ASP A 110 -0.83 -10.07 -6.80
C ASP A 110 0.46 -10.07 -7.63
N GLU A 111 1.00 -8.89 -7.99
CA GLU A 111 2.30 -8.79 -8.66
C GLU A 111 3.43 -9.33 -7.80
N ALA A 112 3.46 -9.03 -6.49
CA ALA A 112 4.45 -9.55 -5.57
C ALA A 112 4.40 -11.10 -5.53
N ARG A 113 3.20 -11.67 -5.43
CA ARG A 113 3.02 -13.13 -5.48
C ARG A 113 3.49 -13.72 -6.82
N ALA A 114 3.18 -13.07 -7.93
CA ALA A 114 3.63 -13.49 -9.26
C ALA A 114 5.15 -13.46 -9.42
N MET A 115 5.85 -12.56 -8.71
CA MET A 115 7.32 -12.55 -8.65
C MET A 115 7.93 -13.65 -7.76
N GLY A 116 7.09 -14.40 -7.02
CA GLY A 116 7.54 -15.53 -6.20
C GLY A 116 7.56 -15.27 -4.70
N PHE A 117 7.05 -14.14 -4.20
CA PHE A 117 6.86 -13.94 -2.77
C PHE A 117 5.70 -14.80 -2.27
N GLU A 118 5.96 -15.64 -1.29
CA GLU A 118 4.95 -16.47 -0.61
C GLU A 118 4.37 -15.76 0.61
N GLN A 119 5.11 -14.79 1.14
CA GLN A 119 4.73 -14.04 2.32
C GLN A 119 4.70 -12.54 2.01
N ILE A 120 3.62 -11.89 2.43
CA ILE A 120 3.39 -10.45 2.27
C ILE A 120 3.30 -9.83 3.66
N TRP A 121 4.06 -8.77 3.89
CA TRP A 121 3.95 -7.94 5.08
C TRP A 121 3.34 -6.60 4.71
N LEU A 122 2.13 -6.35 5.18
CA LEU A 122 1.42 -5.10 4.96
C LEU A 122 1.67 -4.14 6.12
N THR A 123 2.07 -2.94 5.79
CA THR A 123 2.15 -1.80 6.72
C THR A 123 1.18 -0.71 6.30
N GLY A 124 0.87 0.23 7.19
CA GLY A 124 -0.02 1.34 6.85
C GLY A 124 -1.45 0.91 6.46
N VAL A 125 -1.93 -0.24 6.95
CA VAL A 125 -3.33 -0.68 6.81
C VAL A 125 -4.17 0.03 7.85
N GLN A 126 -4.35 1.32 7.65
CA GLN A 126 -5.00 2.19 8.64
C GLN A 126 -5.67 3.39 7.97
N PHE A 127 -6.62 3.98 8.68
CA PHE A 127 -7.09 5.33 8.39
C PHE A 127 -6.13 6.36 8.97
N PRO A 128 -6.08 7.59 8.43
CA PRO A 128 -5.33 8.66 9.05
C PRO A 128 -5.75 8.88 10.51
N THR A 129 -4.80 8.90 11.44
CA THR A 129 -5.05 9.09 12.88
C THR A 129 -4.58 10.46 13.39
N ILE A 130 -4.24 11.36 12.49
CA ILE A 130 -3.55 12.61 12.74
C ILE A 130 -4.56 13.74 13.03
N ALA A 131 -4.10 14.84 13.61
CA ALA A 131 -4.88 16.04 13.81
C ALA A 131 -5.47 16.56 12.48
N GLY A 132 -6.71 17.05 12.51
CA GLY A 132 -7.43 17.49 11.29
C GLY A 132 -8.20 16.39 10.57
N ARG A 133 -8.23 15.16 11.11
CA ARG A 133 -9.05 14.08 10.55
C ARG A 133 -10.55 14.39 10.57
N ASP A 134 -11.00 15.25 11.46
CA ASP A 134 -12.37 15.78 11.52
C ASP A 134 -12.81 16.47 10.21
N LYS A 135 -11.84 16.89 9.39
CA LYS A 135 -12.07 17.51 8.08
C LYS A 135 -11.86 16.53 6.91
N ALA A 136 -11.52 15.27 7.21
CA ALA A 136 -11.38 14.25 6.20
C ALA A 136 -12.76 13.75 5.74
N ASN A 137 -12.98 13.76 4.43
CA ASN A 137 -14.16 13.18 3.80
C ASN A 137 -13.75 11.87 3.12
N PHE A 138 -14.29 10.77 3.63
CA PHE A 138 -14.06 9.42 3.10
C PHE A 138 -15.12 8.99 2.07
N GLY A 139 -16.08 9.84 1.76
CA GLY A 139 -17.15 9.55 0.81
C GLY A 139 -18.11 8.46 1.31
N ASP A 140 -18.57 7.63 0.37
CA ASP A 140 -19.46 6.50 0.71
C ASP A 140 -18.70 5.42 1.46
N THR A 141 -19.15 5.11 2.66
CA THR A 141 -18.57 4.08 3.52
C THR A 141 -19.24 2.71 3.33
N GLY A 142 -20.30 2.62 2.51
CA GLY A 142 -21.13 1.42 2.39
C GLY A 142 -21.76 0.96 3.70
N GLY A 143 -21.90 1.87 4.66
CA GLY A 143 -22.42 1.57 6.00
C GLY A 143 -21.45 0.87 6.94
N LEU A 144 -20.19 0.69 6.53
CA LEU A 144 -19.17 0.02 7.33
C LEU A 144 -18.47 1.03 8.26
N SER A 145 -18.18 0.63 9.49
CA SER A 145 -17.23 1.35 10.32
C SER A 145 -15.81 1.20 9.77
N MET A 146 -14.89 2.08 10.20
CA MET A 146 -13.47 2.00 9.81
C MET A 146 -12.86 0.63 10.11
N GLY A 147 -13.13 0.09 11.31
CA GLY A 147 -12.63 -1.24 11.70
C GLY A 147 -13.19 -2.37 10.83
N GLN A 148 -14.50 -2.33 10.53
CA GLN A 148 -15.13 -3.33 9.65
C GLN A 148 -14.55 -3.27 8.23
N ARG A 149 -14.30 -2.07 7.71
CA ARG A 149 -13.69 -1.93 6.39
C ARG A 149 -12.27 -2.48 6.34
N LEU A 150 -11.43 -2.19 7.34
CA LEU A 150 -10.07 -2.74 7.40
C LEU A 150 -10.11 -4.26 7.54
N ALA A 151 -10.99 -4.82 8.39
CA ALA A 151 -11.14 -6.27 8.52
C ALA A 151 -11.53 -6.92 7.19
N GLN A 152 -12.51 -6.34 6.47
CA GLN A 152 -12.94 -6.83 5.15
C GLN A 152 -11.78 -6.86 4.14
N LEU A 153 -10.96 -5.80 4.10
CA LEU A 153 -9.79 -5.73 3.21
C LEU A 153 -8.77 -6.81 3.57
N LEU A 154 -8.46 -6.97 4.86
CA LEU A 154 -7.50 -7.96 5.33
C LEU A 154 -7.96 -9.39 5.03
N GLU A 155 -9.22 -9.71 5.27
CA GLU A 155 -9.79 -11.02 4.90
C GLU A 155 -9.62 -11.31 3.40
N GLY A 156 -9.87 -10.32 2.54
CA GLY A 156 -9.68 -10.45 1.10
C GLY A 156 -8.23 -10.70 0.72
N TRP A 157 -7.28 -9.98 1.30
CA TRP A 157 -5.85 -10.13 1.00
C TRP A 157 -5.25 -11.43 1.54
N GLN A 158 -5.71 -11.87 2.72
CA GLN A 158 -5.28 -13.12 3.34
C GLN A 158 -5.83 -14.36 2.62
N ALA A 159 -6.99 -14.26 1.98
CA ALA A 159 -7.56 -15.35 1.20
C ALA A 159 -6.65 -15.85 0.07
N GLY A 160 -5.74 -15.01 -0.44
CA GLY A 160 -4.79 -15.34 -1.51
C GLY A 160 -3.46 -15.95 -1.01
N GLY A 161 -3.24 -16.09 0.30
CA GLY A 161 -2.00 -16.63 0.87
C GLY A 161 -1.52 -15.87 2.11
N ASP A 162 -0.36 -16.24 2.63
CA ASP A 162 0.20 -15.67 3.86
C ASP A 162 0.38 -14.15 3.75
N CYS A 163 -0.33 -13.43 4.60
CA CYS A 163 -0.33 -11.98 4.65
C CYS A 163 -0.33 -11.52 6.10
N TRP A 164 0.69 -10.78 6.49
CA TRP A 164 0.86 -10.24 7.84
C TRP A 164 0.57 -8.74 7.84
N VAL A 165 0.12 -8.24 8.96
CA VAL A 165 -0.19 -6.82 9.15
C VAL A 165 0.50 -6.30 10.39
N GLU A 166 1.08 -5.12 10.29
CA GLU A 166 1.61 -4.34 11.40
C GLU A 166 0.55 -3.42 11.99
#